data_70c1a3ca310d37044ee3f574f8403108
#
_entry.id   70c1a3ca310d37044ee3f574f8403108
#
_cell.length_a   1.000
_cell.length_b   1.000
_cell.length_c   1.000
_cell.angle_alpha   90.00
_cell.angle_beta   90.00
_cell.angle_gamma   90.00
#
_symmetry.space_group_name_H-M   'P 1'
#
loop_
_entity.id
_entity.type
_entity.pdbx_description
1 polymer ?
#
loop_
_entity_poly.entity_id
_entity_poly.type
_entity_poly.pdbx_seq_one_letter_code
_entity_poly.pdbx_strand_id
1 'polypeptide(L)'
;MNPEDKQLVEAARAVWGHLSLRDEFSAGDVGAAIRTAGGNIYTGICIDLACGLGFCAEVAAIAEMLKHRETHIKAVVAVSGDGTPIGPCGRCRETIAQVDVRNLDCRVILGDGQETKLRDLLPEHWLD
;
A
#
# COMPACT_ATOMS: atom_id res chain seq x y z
N MET A 1 -8.75 6.48 15.47
CA MET A 1 -7.60 5.72 14.92
C MET A 1 -6.64 5.43 16.06
N ASN A 2 -6.22 4.18 16.20
CA ASN A 2 -5.31 3.80 17.27
C ASN A 2 -3.87 4.28 16.99
N PRO A 3 -2.98 4.28 18.01
CA PRO A 3 -1.61 4.79 17.83
C PRO A 3 -0.81 4.05 16.75
N GLU A 4 -0.99 2.73 16.62
CA GLU A 4 -0.28 1.96 15.60
C GLU A 4 -0.70 2.36 14.20
N ASP A 5 -1.98 2.60 13.99
CA ASP A 5 -2.50 3.04 12.70
C ASP A 5 -2.05 4.46 12.37
N LYS A 6 -2.03 5.35 13.37
CA LYS A 6 -1.49 6.70 13.17
C LYS A 6 -0.02 6.64 12.75
N GLN A 7 0.77 5.78 13.39
CA GLN A 7 2.17 5.59 13.03
C GLN A 7 2.30 5.12 11.57
N LEU A 8 1.45 4.20 11.16
CA LEU A 8 1.48 3.66 9.80
C LEU A 8 1.10 4.74 8.77
N VAL A 9 0.06 5.51 9.05
CA VAL A 9 -0.34 6.63 8.19
C VAL A 9 0.79 7.67 8.08
N GLU A 10 1.43 7.99 9.19
CA GLU A 10 2.54 8.95 9.18
C GLU A 10 3.75 8.42 8.40
N ALA A 11 4.00 7.12 8.44
CA ALA A 11 5.06 6.51 7.65
C ALA A 11 4.78 6.64 6.15
N ALA A 12 3.52 6.45 5.73
CA ALA A 12 3.12 6.65 4.33
C ALA A 12 3.24 8.12 3.93
N ARG A 13 2.80 9.04 4.79
CA ARG A 13 2.91 10.48 4.53
C ARG A 13 4.36 10.93 4.41
N ALA A 14 5.25 10.34 5.19
CA ALA A 14 6.67 10.72 5.21
C ALA A 14 7.35 10.49 3.85
N VAL A 15 6.88 9.52 3.05
CA VAL A 15 7.46 9.24 1.73
C VAL A 15 6.63 9.82 0.59
N TRP A 16 5.40 10.29 0.87
CA TRP A 16 4.54 10.89 -0.13
C TRP A 16 5.07 12.26 -0.57
N GLY A 17 4.90 12.56 -1.86
CA GLY A 17 5.23 13.86 -2.42
C GLY A 17 5.56 13.74 -3.90
N HIS A 18 5.06 14.69 -4.69
CA HIS A 18 5.30 14.69 -6.13
C HIS A 18 6.77 14.90 -6.45
N LEU A 19 7.33 13.99 -7.25
CA LEU A 19 8.67 14.09 -7.80
C LEU A 19 8.58 14.10 -9.32
N SER A 20 8.94 15.20 -9.93
CA SER A 20 8.98 15.29 -11.40
C SER A 20 10.29 14.66 -11.88
N LEU A 21 10.19 13.69 -12.77
CA LEU A 21 11.37 13.01 -13.32
C LEU A 21 11.79 13.65 -14.64
N ARG A 22 10.84 13.80 -15.54
CA ARG A 22 10.99 14.47 -16.84
C ARG A 22 9.57 14.71 -17.37
N ASP A 23 9.44 15.24 -18.58
CA ASP A 23 8.15 15.56 -19.17
C ASP A 23 7.17 14.39 -19.06
N GLU A 24 6.04 14.60 -18.40
CA GLU A 24 4.96 13.62 -18.24
C GLU A 24 5.32 12.40 -17.39
N PHE A 25 6.53 12.33 -16.84
CA PHE A 25 6.95 11.22 -15.98
C PHE A 25 7.19 11.72 -14.56
N SER A 26 6.64 11.02 -13.59
CA SER A 26 6.71 11.45 -12.20
C SER A 26 6.67 10.26 -11.25
N ALA A 27 6.85 10.55 -9.97
CA ALA A 27 6.75 9.56 -8.90
C ALA A 27 6.24 10.26 -7.64
N GLY A 28 5.75 9.46 -6.69
CA GLY A 28 5.49 9.93 -5.33
C GLY A 28 4.13 10.55 -5.06
N ASP A 29 3.23 10.62 -6.04
CA ASP A 29 1.89 11.19 -5.83
C ASP A 29 1.03 10.32 -4.90
N VAL A 30 1.40 9.07 -4.70
CA VAL A 30 0.85 8.19 -3.68
C VAL A 30 2.00 7.62 -2.87
N GLY A 31 1.87 7.64 -1.57
CA GLY A 31 2.79 6.99 -0.64
C GLY A 31 2.06 5.88 0.10
N ALA A 32 2.74 4.77 0.36
CA ALA A 32 2.13 3.64 1.04
C ALA A 32 3.02 3.13 2.17
N ALA A 33 2.40 2.50 3.14
CA ALA A 33 3.09 1.85 4.25
C ALA A 33 2.40 0.53 4.59
N ILE A 34 3.21 -0.45 4.92
CA ILE A 34 2.79 -1.79 5.30
C ILE A 34 3.37 -2.11 6.66
N ARG A 35 2.53 -2.63 7.57
CA ARG A 35 3.01 -3.24 8.81
C ARG A 35 2.90 -4.74 8.68
N THR A 36 4.00 -5.45 8.90
CA THR A 36 4.02 -6.91 8.84
C THR A 36 3.59 -7.55 10.15
N ALA A 37 3.31 -8.83 10.10
CA ALA A 37 3.02 -9.61 11.31
C ALA A 37 4.19 -9.57 12.29
N GLY A 38 5.41 -9.42 11.80
CA GLY A 38 6.60 -9.27 12.63
C GLY A 38 6.77 -7.87 13.24
N GLY A 39 5.89 -6.92 12.91
CA GLY A 39 5.92 -5.57 13.46
C GLY A 39 6.76 -4.57 12.69
N ASN A 40 7.34 -4.96 11.56
CA ASN A 40 8.15 -4.08 10.74
C ASN A 40 7.29 -3.23 9.81
N ILE A 41 7.74 -2.01 9.52
CA ILE A 41 7.08 -1.11 8.60
C ILE A 41 7.93 -0.97 7.33
N TYR A 42 7.30 -1.17 6.17
CA TYR A 42 7.92 -0.94 4.87
C TYR A 42 7.10 0.08 4.11
N THR A 43 7.77 0.96 3.38
CA THR A 43 7.11 2.06 2.66
C THR A 43 7.46 2.03 1.18
N GLY A 44 6.67 2.72 0.38
CA GLY A 44 6.90 2.83 -1.05
C GLY A 44 6.17 4.02 -1.64
N ILE A 45 6.57 4.38 -2.86
CA ILE A 45 5.93 5.45 -3.62
C ILE A 45 5.58 4.92 -5.01
N CYS A 46 4.56 5.51 -5.63
CA CYS A 46 4.18 5.15 -6.99
C CYS A 46 5.15 5.73 -8.01
N ILE A 47 5.22 5.08 -9.16
CA ILE A 47 5.94 5.57 -10.34
C ILE A 47 4.95 5.69 -11.48
N ASP A 48 4.88 6.85 -12.12
CA ASP A 48 3.97 7.12 -13.22
C ASP A 48 4.76 7.31 -14.49
N LEU A 49 4.70 6.30 -15.35
CA LEU A 49 5.43 6.24 -16.62
C LEU A 49 4.46 5.96 -17.77
N ALA A 50 4.93 6.19 -18.99
CA ALA A 50 4.15 5.93 -20.18
C ALA A 50 3.88 4.43 -20.39
N CYS A 51 2.84 4.12 -21.15
CA CYS A 51 2.52 2.75 -21.59
C CYS A 51 2.29 1.76 -20.45
N GLY A 52 1.87 2.24 -19.29
CA GLY A 52 1.55 1.37 -18.16
C GLY A 52 2.76 0.75 -17.47
N LEU A 53 3.96 1.25 -17.73
CA LEU A 53 5.18 0.73 -17.10
C LEU A 53 5.28 1.05 -15.62
N GLY A 54 4.56 2.08 -15.17
CA GLY A 54 4.57 2.47 -13.76
C GLY A 54 3.84 1.48 -12.86
N PHE A 55 3.94 1.72 -11.57
CA PHE A 55 3.26 0.87 -10.57
C PHE A 55 2.85 1.66 -9.34
N CYS A 56 1.99 1.06 -8.55
CA CYS A 56 1.42 1.68 -7.37
C CYS A 56 2.39 1.68 -6.18
N ALA A 57 2.17 2.61 -5.26
CA ALA A 57 3.00 2.73 -4.05
C ALA A 57 3.01 1.46 -3.20
N GLU A 58 1.88 0.77 -3.10
CA GLU A 58 1.80 -0.47 -2.33
C GLU A 58 2.69 -1.56 -2.91
N VAL A 59 2.80 -1.63 -4.24
CA VAL A 59 3.68 -2.60 -4.90
C VAL A 59 5.14 -2.32 -4.53
N ALA A 60 5.53 -1.05 -4.47
CA ALA A 60 6.88 -0.66 -4.05
C ALA A 60 7.14 -1.08 -2.60
N ALA A 61 6.19 -0.85 -1.70
CA ALA A 61 6.31 -1.26 -0.30
C ALA A 61 6.40 -2.78 -0.17
N ILE A 62 5.63 -3.52 -0.97
CA ILE A 62 5.67 -4.98 -0.99
C ILE A 62 7.05 -5.48 -1.46
N ALA A 63 7.63 -4.84 -2.49
CA ALA A 63 8.94 -5.22 -2.98
C ALA A 63 10.00 -5.06 -1.89
N GLU A 64 9.95 -3.98 -1.11
CA GLU A 64 10.85 -3.77 0.02
C GLU A 64 10.65 -4.83 1.09
N MET A 65 9.40 -5.14 1.42
CA MET A 65 9.06 -6.18 2.38
C MET A 65 9.62 -7.55 1.96
N LEU A 66 9.40 -7.92 0.70
CA LEU A 66 9.87 -9.20 0.16
C LEU A 66 11.39 -9.29 0.14
N LYS A 67 12.07 -8.18 -0.06
CA LYS A 67 13.53 -8.13 0.01
C LYS A 67 14.01 -8.56 1.39
N HIS A 68 13.25 -8.25 2.44
CA HIS A 68 13.53 -8.66 3.81
C HIS A 68 12.92 -10.00 4.19
N ARG A 69 12.40 -10.74 3.20
CA ARG A 69 11.86 -12.11 3.35
C ARG A 69 10.63 -12.18 4.25
N GLU A 70 9.86 -11.12 4.33
CA GLU A 70 8.56 -11.12 4.98
C GLU A 70 7.46 -11.13 3.94
N THR A 71 6.33 -11.81 4.25
CA THR A 71 5.20 -11.95 3.32
C THR A 71 3.86 -11.68 3.98
N HIS A 72 3.77 -11.81 5.32
CA HIS A 72 2.52 -11.69 6.05
C HIS A 72 2.28 -10.25 6.51
N ILE A 73 1.26 -9.63 5.92
CA ILE A 73 0.89 -8.23 6.17
C ILE A 73 -0.23 -8.17 7.20
N LYS A 74 -0.08 -7.30 8.20
CA LYS A 74 -1.12 -7.03 9.19
C LYS A 74 -2.01 -5.86 8.80
N ALA A 75 -1.40 -4.79 8.29
CA ALA A 75 -2.14 -3.59 7.92
C ALA A 75 -1.43 -2.88 6.77
N VAL A 76 -2.21 -2.20 5.94
CA VAL A 76 -1.71 -1.43 4.81
C VAL A 76 -2.49 -0.12 4.70
N VAL A 77 -1.79 0.94 4.31
CA VAL A 77 -2.40 2.23 4.02
C VAL A 77 -1.67 2.87 2.84
N ALA A 78 -2.42 3.59 2.03
CA ALA A 78 -1.87 4.46 0.98
C ALA A 78 -2.47 5.85 1.18
N VAL A 79 -1.67 6.88 0.92
CA VAL A 79 -2.11 8.27 1.03
C VAL A 79 -1.81 9.02 -0.27
N SER A 80 -2.68 9.97 -0.62
CA SER A 80 -2.51 10.80 -1.81
C SER A 80 -3.01 12.21 -1.53
N GLY A 81 -2.81 13.11 -2.49
CA GLY A 81 -3.31 14.47 -2.41
C GLY A 81 -2.81 15.22 -1.20
N ASP A 82 -3.67 15.36 -0.21
CA ASP A 82 -3.36 16.08 1.04
C ASP A 82 -2.85 15.15 2.15
N GLY A 83 -2.49 13.91 1.84
CA GLY A 83 -2.07 12.94 2.83
C GLY A 83 -3.22 12.14 3.43
N THR A 84 -4.40 12.19 2.82
CA THR A 84 -5.56 11.42 3.25
C THR A 84 -5.46 9.97 2.76
N PRO A 85 -5.78 8.99 3.61
CA PRO A 85 -5.80 7.59 3.18
C PRO A 85 -6.79 7.34 2.04
N ILE A 86 -6.37 6.52 1.09
CA ILE A 86 -7.20 6.08 -0.04
C ILE A 86 -7.20 4.55 -0.11
N GLY A 87 -8.25 3.99 -0.70
CA GLY A 87 -8.31 2.55 -0.91
C GLY A 87 -7.31 2.08 -1.97
N PRO A 88 -6.81 0.85 -1.87
CA PRO A 88 -5.88 0.30 -2.86
C PRO A 88 -6.59 0.03 -4.19
N CYS A 89 -5.86 0.21 -5.29
CA CYS A 89 -6.39 -0.14 -6.61
C CYS A 89 -6.48 -1.66 -6.78
N GLY A 90 -7.10 -2.10 -7.89
CA GLY A 90 -7.27 -3.52 -8.15
C GLY A 90 -5.95 -4.29 -8.21
N ARG A 91 -4.92 -3.72 -8.84
CA ARG A 91 -3.59 -4.33 -8.88
C ARG A 91 -3.06 -4.58 -7.48
N CYS A 92 -3.19 -3.59 -6.60
CA CYS A 92 -2.67 -3.70 -5.24
C CYS A 92 -3.42 -4.73 -4.42
N ARG A 93 -4.73 -4.80 -4.57
CA ARG A 93 -5.55 -5.81 -3.89
C ARG A 93 -5.11 -7.22 -4.26
N GLU A 94 -4.93 -7.47 -5.55
CA GLU A 94 -4.46 -8.76 -6.04
C GLU A 94 -3.04 -9.05 -5.58
N THR A 95 -2.15 -8.08 -5.70
CA THR A 95 -0.74 -8.28 -5.33
C THR A 95 -0.61 -8.64 -3.86
N ILE A 96 -1.31 -7.93 -2.98
CA ILE A 96 -1.28 -8.21 -1.54
C ILE A 96 -1.75 -9.64 -1.27
N ALA A 97 -2.85 -10.04 -1.89
CA ALA A 97 -3.43 -11.38 -1.70
C ALA A 97 -2.53 -12.48 -2.26
N GLN A 98 -1.90 -12.25 -3.41
CA GLN A 98 -1.08 -13.26 -4.07
C GLN A 98 0.26 -13.49 -3.39
N VAL A 99 0.77 -12.47 -2.73
CA VAL A 99 2.05 -12.58 -1.99
C VAL A 99 1.93 -13.58 -0.83
N ASP A 100 0.80 -13.60 -0.15
CA ASP A 100 0.55 -14.51 0.96
C ASP A 100 -0.97 -14.53 1.19
N VAL A 101 -1.59 -15.70 1.08
CA VAL A 101 -3.05 -15.81 1.19
C VAL A 101 -3.58 -15.32 2.55
N ARG A 102 -2.76 -15.37 3.60
CA ARG A 102 -3.14 -14.83 4.91
C ARG A 102 -3.42 -13.33 4.86
N ASN A 103 -2.90 -12.64 3.84
CA ASN A 103 -3.11 -11.20 3.65
C ASN A 103 -4.55 -10.87 3.29
N LEU A 104 -5.37 -11.86 2.93
CA LEU A 104 -6.80 -11.64 2.77
C LEU A 104 -7.46 -11.13 4.05
N ASP A 105 -6.87 -11.40 5.20
CA ASP A 105 -7.36 -10.93 6.49
C ASP A 105 -6.66 -9.67 6.99
N CYS A 106 -5.74 -9.10 6.21
CA CYS A 106 -5.06 -7.88 6.63
C CYS A 106 -6.04 -6.71 6.68
N ARG A 107 -5.73 -5.74 7.51
CA ARG A 107 -6.53 -4.54 7.65
C ARG A 107 -6.09 -3.50 6.62
N VAL A 108 -7.06 -2.95 5.89
CA VAL A 108 -6.86 -1.86 4.95
C VAL A 108 -7.40 -0.59 5.60
N ILE A 109 -6.53 0.37 5.86
CA ILE A 109 -6.91 1.63 6.49
C ILE A 109 -7.44 2.56 5.39
N LEU A 110 -8.65 3.07 5.61
CA LEU A 110 -9.34 3.97 4.70
C LEU A 110 -9.50 5.35 5.33
N GLY A 111 -10.03 6.30 4.57
CA GLY A 111 -10.28 7.65 5.07
C GLY A 111 -11.32 7.68 6.19
N ASP A 112 -11.35 8.79 6.92
CA ASP A 112 -12.31 9.02 8.00
C ASP A 112 -12.24 7.99 9.14
N GLY A 113 -11.04 7.45 9.39
CA GLY A 113 -10.85 6.46 10.45
C GLY A 113 -11.47 5.11 10.19
N GLN A 114 -11.94 4.85 8.97
CA GLN A 114 -12.53 3.57 8.59
C GLN A 114 -11.46 2.56 8.23
N GLU A 115 -11.81 1.28 8.35
CA GLU A 115 -10.95 0.18 7.92
C GLU A 115 -11.81 -0.97 7.42
N THR A 116 -11.20 -1.85 6.63
CA THR A 116 -11.85 -3.06 6.16
C THR A 116 -10.80 -4.16 6.03
N LYS A 117 -11.25 -5.39 5.89
CA LYS A 117 -10.33 -6.49 5.55
C LYS A 117 -10.16 -6.54 4.04
N LEU A 118 -8.96 -6.95 3.61
CA LEU A 118 -8.68 -7.06 2.18
C LEU A 118 -9.70 -7.98 1.48
N ARG A 119 -10.11 -9.09 2.12
CA ARG A 119 -11.07 -10.02 1.51
C ARG A 119 -12.39 -9.35 1.11
N ASP A 120 -12.80 -8.32 1.85
CA ASP A 120 -14.03 -7.60 1.55
C ASP A 120 -13.88 -6.66 0.35
N LEU A 121 -12.63 -6.37 -0.04
CA LEU A 121 -12.30 -5.59 -1.24
C LEU A 121 -11.94 -6.47 -2.43
N LEU A 122 -11.98 -7.79 -2.28
CA LEU A 122 -11.60 -8.74 -3.32
C LEU A 122 -12.55 -9.94 -3.31
N PRO A 123 -13.88 -9.68 -3.46
CA PRO A 123 -14.86 -10.75 -3.47
C PRO A 123 -14.70 -11.63 -4.71
N GLU A 124 -15.11 -12.89 -4.58
CA GLU A 124 -15.10 -13.86 -5.69
C GLU A 124 -13.71 -14.02 -6.33
N HIS A 125 -12.64 -13.87 -5.51
CA HIS A 125 -11.28 -14.09 -6.00
C HIS A 125 -11.05 -15.59 -6.29
N TRP A 126 -10.03 -15.86 -7.10
CA TRP A 126 -9.70 -17.23 -7.48
C TRP A 126 -8.65 -17.90 -6.59
N LEU A 127 -8.16 -17.20 -5.59
CA LEU A 127 -7.14 -17.71 -4.64
C LEU A 127 -7.79 -18.54 -3.55
N ASP A 128 -7.17 -19.60 -3.15
CA ASP A 128 -7.62 -20.46 -2.05
C ASP A 128 -6.51 -20.64 -1.01
#